data_ff9eec86e4620c59f6b92b9e0dc2d5f7
#
_entry.id   ff9eec86e4620c59f6b92b9e0dc2d5f7
#
_cell.length_a   1.000
_cell.length_b   1.000
_cell.length_c   1.000
_cell.angle_alpha   90.00
_cell.angle_beta   90.00
_cell.angle_gamma   90.00
#
_symmetry.space_group_name_H-M   'P 1'
#
loop_
_entity.id
_entity.type
_entity.pdbx_description
1 polymer ?
#
loop_
_entity_poly.entity_id
_entity_poly.type
_entity_poly.pdbx_seq_one_letter_code
_entity_poly.pdbx_strand_id
1 'polypeptide(L)'
;MYEIQNAERLNVPAVSRAKLEYALNEALKKIDYALPVFTELFPSEASRGSVYEAQSNLTSSGWNTGFWSGILWHAYELTGEKKYRDTVLERQLPSFLERIEKKLGVNHHDMGFLYVPSCVAAYQLTGSETGK
;
A
#
# COMPACT_ATOMS: atom_id res chain seq x y z
N MET A 1 -11.03 -11.17 -34.12
CA MET A 1 -9.75 -10.48 -33.77
C MET A 1 -10.13 -9.03 -33.53
N TYR A 2 -9.86 -8.50 -32.32
CA TYR A 2 -10.16 -7.09 -32.00
C TYR A 2 -9.01 -6.22 -32.51
N GLU A 3 -9.34 -5.20 -33.31
CA GLU A 3 -8.37 -4.24 -33.82
C GLU A 3 -8.26 -3.08 -32.80
N ILE A 4 -7.01 -2.74 -32.40
CA ILE A 4 -6.77 -1.62 -31.49
C ILE A 4 -6.89 -0.33 -32.29
N GLN A 5 -7.95 0.43 -32.05
CA GLN A 5 -8.10 1.75 -32.67
C GLN A 5 -7.10 2.74 -32.06
N ASN A 6 -6.46 3.54 -32.94
CA ASN A 6 -5.45 4.53 -32.56
C ASN A 6 -4.23 3.92 -31.87
N ALA A 7 -3.69 2.80 -32.39
CA ALA A 7 -2.52 2.12 -31.86
C ALA A 7 -1.29 3.05 -31.75
N GLU A 8 -1.21 4.09 -32.57
CA GLU A 8 -0.15 5.12 -32.54
C GLU A 8 -0.12 5.88 -31.20
N ARG A 9 -1.24 5.99 -30.48
CA ARG A 9 -1.30 6.60 -29.14
C ARG A 9 -0.63 5.76 -28.05
N LEU A 10 -0.40 4.47 -28.33
CA LEU A 10 0.30 3.55 -27.44
C LEU A 10 1.82 3.59 -27.64
N ASN A 11 2.29 4.22 -28.74
CA ASN A 11 3.70 4.44 -29.01
C ASN A 11 4.24 5.60 -28.18
N VAL A 12 4.29 5.43 -26.86
CA VAL A 12 4.97 6.38 -25.97
C VAL A 12 6.49 6.13 -26.03
N PRO A 13 7.31 7.18 -26.09
CA PRO A 13 8.75 7.03 -26.00
C PRO A 13 9.13 6.23 -24.74
N ALA A 14 10.04 5.28 -24.88
CA ALA A 14 10.54 4.51 -23.75
C ALA A 14 11.10 5.47 -22.67
N VAL A 15 10.65 5.31 -21.43
CA VAL A 15 11.15 6.09 -20.31
C VAL A 15 12.57 5.63 -20.01
N SER A 16 13.53 6.55 -19.90
CA SER A 16 14.91 6.18 -19.59
C SER A 16 15.02 5.61 -18.18
N ARG A 17 15.97 4.68 -17.99
CA ARG A 17 16.27 4.08 -16.68
C ARG A 17 16.54 5.16 -15.61
N ALA A 18 17.33 6.17 -15.95
CA ALA A 18 17.63 7.28 -15.04
C ALA A 18 16.37 8.03 -14.56
N LYS A 19 15.39 8.20 -15.45
CA LYS A 19 14.11 8.85 -15.10
C LYS A 19 13.28 7.98 -14.17
N LEU A 20 13.29 6.66 -14.37
CA LEU A 20 12.62 5.72 -13.47
C LEU A 20 13.28 5.69 -12.09
N GLU A 21 14.61 5.60 -12.05
CA GLU A 21 15.38 5.63 -10.79
C GLU A 21 15.15 6.94 -10.03
N TYR A 22 15.12 8.07 -10.72
CA TYR A 22 14.78 9.35 -10.10
C TYR A 22 13.37 9.33 -9.50
N ALA A 23 12.37 8.86 -10.24
CA ALA A 23 10.99 8.81 -9.77
C ALA A 23 10.83 7.88 -8.54
N LEU A 24 11.51 6.72 -8.55
CA LEU A 24 11.52 5.79 -7.42
C LEU A 24 12.16 6.41 -6.18
N ASN A 25 13.31 7.09 -6.33
CA ASN A 25 13.96 7.77 -5.23
C ASN A 25 13.11 8.88 -4.62
N GLU A 26 12.40 9.65 -5.45
CA GLU A 26 11.47 10.68 -4.96
C GLU A 26 10.25 10.05 -4.25
N ALA A 27 9.77 8.90 -4.72
CA ALA A 27 8.71 8.17 -4.04
C ALA A 27 9.16 7.65 -2.66
N LEU A 28 10.36 7.06 -2.57
CA LEU A 28 10.93 6.58 -1.31
C LEU A 28 11.12 7.70 -0.28
N LYS A 29 11.60 8.88 -0.70
CA LYS A 29 11.69 10.06 0.18
C LYS A 29 10.33 10.47 0.76
N LYS A 30 9.28 10.42 -0.05
CA LYS A 30 7.91 10.73 0.40
C LYS A 30 7.39 9.67 1.37
N ILE A 31 7.68 8.39 1.13
CA ILE A 31 7.33 7.30 2.02
C ILE A 31 8.03 7.52 3.37
N ASP A 32 9.33 7.79 3.39
CA ASP A 32 10.10 8.04 4.61
C ASP A 32 9.57 9.25 5.39
N TYR A 33 9.19 10.31 4.70
CA TYR A 33 8.60 11.49 5.33
C TYR A 33 7.23 11.18 5.96
N ALA A 34 6.44 10.34 5.31
CA ALA A 34 5.09 9.97 5.77
C ALA A 34 5.09 8.88 6.85
N LEU A 35 6.10 8.01 6.87
CA LEU A 35 6.17 6.83 7.73
C LEU A 35 5.93 7.12 9.23
N PRO A 36 6.52 8.17 9.85
CA PRO A 36 6.28 8.46 11.26
C PRO A 36 4.81 8.77 11.60
N VAL A 37 4.07 9.36 10.65
CA VAL A 37 2.65 9.67 10.81
C VAL A 37 1.79 8.43 10.61
N PHE A 38 2.14 7.60 9.64
CA PHE A 38 1.36 6.44 9.23
C PHE A 38 1.99 5.10 9.65
N THR A 39 2.55 5.07 10.85
CA THR A 39 3.08 3.82 11.45
C THR A 39 1.95 2.88 11.87
N GLU A 40 0.99 3.38 12.63
CA GLU A 40 -0.19 2.64 13.11
C GLU A 40 -1.50 3.15 12.48
N LEU A 41 -1.47 4.35 11.93
CA LEU A 41 -2.57 4.94 11.19
C LEU A 41 -2.33 4.81 9.68
N PHE A 42 -3.33 5.15 8.90
CA PHE A 42 -3.33 5.01 7.46
C PHE A 42 -3.71 6.33 6.79
N PRO A 43 -3.19 6.64 5.60
CA PRO A 43 -3.64 7.79 4.83
C PRO A 43 -5.13 7.65 4.48
N SER A 44 -5.87 8.76 4.55
CA SER A 44 -7.23 8.85 4.02
C SER A 44 -7.27 8.60 2.51
N GLU A 45 -8.44 8.34 1.97
CA GLU A 45 -8.62 8.05 0.53
C GLU A 45 -8.32 9.26 -0.37
N ALA A 46 -8.43 10.47 0.15
CA ALA A 46 -8.20 11.70 -0.57
C ALA A 46 -7.40 12.70 0.27
N SER A 47 -6.54 13.47 -0.40
CA SER A 47 -5.83 14.57 0.26
C SER A 47 -6.70 15.83 0.34
N ARG A 48 -6.50 16.60 1.41
CA ARG A 48 -7.03 17.95 1.57
C ARG A 48 -5.87 18.94 1.67
N GLY A 49 -5.81 19.91 0.75
CA GLY A 49 -4.70 20.85 0.70
C GLY A 49 -3.32 20.17 0.60
N SER A 50 -3.21 19.12 -0.22
CA SER A 50 -1.98 18.31 -0.40
C SER A 50 -1.53 17.50 0.82
N VAL A 51 -2.37 17.35 1.84
CA VAL A 51 -2.10 16.55 3.02
C VAL A 51 -3.13 15.43 3.14
N TYR A 52 -2.70 14.22 3.46
CA TYR A 52 -3.57 13.11 3.81
C TYR A 52 -3.87 13.14 5.29
N GLU A 53 -5.14 13.08 5.65
CA GLU A 53 -5.56 12.90 7.04
C GLU A 53 -5.26 11.48 7.49
N ALA A 54 -4.90 11.32 8.76
CA ALA A 54 -4.65 10.01 9.34
C ALA A 54 -5.97 9.35 9.76
N GLN A 55 -6.17 8.09 9.38
CA GLN A 55 -7.34 7.30 9.74
C GLN A 55 -6.95 5.98 10.39
N SER A 56 -7.83 5.48 11.26
CA SER A 56 -7.68 4.14 11.83
C SER A 56 -8.18 3.06 10.85
N ASN A 57 -7.54 1.90 10.84
CA ASN A 57 -8.05 0.72 10.15
C ASN A 57 -9.29 0.12 10.84
N LEU A 58 -9.53 0.46 12.11
CA LEU A 58 -10.64 -0.05 12.91
C LEU A 58 -11.95 0.75 12.70
N THR A 59 -12.20 1.15 11.46
CA THR A 59 -13.44 1.80 11.03
C THR A 59 -14.12 0.99 9.94
N SER A 60 -15.43 1.12 9.82
CA SER A 60 -16.19 0.43 8.75
C SER A 60 -15.94 1.01 7.34
N SER A 61 -15.34 2.20 7.24
CA SER A 61 -15.20 2.96 5.99
C SER A 61 -13.80 2.94 5.38
N GLY A 62 -12.79 2.46 6.08
CA GLY A 62 -11.40 2.48 5.60
C GLY A 62 -11.11 1.37 4.58
N TRP A 63 -11.64 1.48 3.37
CA TRP A 63 -11.46 0.49 2.30
C TRP A 63 -10.05 0.50 1.68
N ASN A 64 -9.35 1.61 1.78
CA ASN A 64 -8.06 1.86 1.12
C ASN A 64 -6.83 1.63 2.02
N THR A 65 -7.01 1.26 3.29
CA THR A 65 -5.90 1.17 4.25
C THR A 65 -4.84 0.15 3.85
N GLY A 66 -5.21 -0.94 3.19
CA GLY A 66 -4.27 -1.95 2.69
C GLY A 66 -3.26 -1.40 1.67
N PHE A 67 -3.58 -0.35 0.93
CA PHE A 67 -2.65 0.23 -0.04
C PHE A 67 -1.41 0.83 0.60
N TRP A 68 -1.53 1.44 1.78
CA TRP A 68 -0.35 1.97 2.47
C TRP A 68 0.59 0.84 2.88
N SER A 69 0.07 -0.25 3.44
CA SER A 69 0.88 -1.44 3.72
C SER A 69 1.54 -1.98 2.44
N GLY A 70 0.80 -2.02 1.33
CA GLY A 70 1.33 -2.41 0.02
C GLY A 70 2.47 -1.53 -0.46
N ILE A 71 2.38 -0.21 -0.27
CA ILE A 71 3.45 0.74 -0.59
C ILE A 71 4.69 0.46 0.26
N LEU A 72 4.54 0.16 1.55
CA LEU A 72 5.67 -0.20 2.42
C LEU A 72 6.31 -1.53 2.00
N TRP A 73 5.52 -2.51 1.55
CA TRP A 73 6.06 -3.76 0.99
C TRP A 73 6.90 -3.51 -0.26
N HIS A 74 6.43 -2.70 -1.19
CA HIS A 74 7.23 -2.32 -2.36
C HIS A 74 8.50 -1.55 -1.97
N ALA A 75 8.43 -0.66 -0.98
CA ALA A 75 9.63 0.01 -0.48
C ALA A 75 10.63 -0.98 0.12
N TYR A 76 10.16 -2.00 0.86
CA TYR A 76 10.98 -3.08 1.37
C TYR A 76 11.63 -3.91 0.26
N GLU A 77 10.87 -4.34 -0.75
CA GLU A 77 11.39 -5.09 -1.89
C GLU A 77 12.46 -4.31 -2.69
N LEU A 78 12.26 -3.00 -2.85
CA LEU A 78 13.18 -2.14 -3.60
C LEU A 78 14.48 -1.83 -2.84
N THR A 79 14.42 -1.72 -1.51
CA THR A 79 15.54 -1.20 -0.70
C THR A 79 16.18 -2.23 0.22
N GLY A 80 15.44 -3.27 0.62
CA GLY A 80 15.83 -4.20 1.68
C GLY A 80 15.79 -3.60 3.10
N GLU A 81 15.32 -2.34 3.26
CA GLU A 81 15.28 -1.68 4.57
C GLU A 81 14.18 -2.25 5.47
N LYS A 82 14.61 -2.83 6.58
CA LYS A 82 13.72 -3.53 7.52
C LYS A 82 12.63 -2.64 8.12
N LYS A 83 12.88 -1.32 8.24
CA LYS A 83 11.89 -0.38 8.80
C LYS A 83 10.52 -0.48 8.15
N TYR A 84 10.46 -0.68 6.83
CA TYR A 84 9.20 -0.83 6.11
C TYR A 84 8.49 -2.14 6.45
N ARG A 85 9.22 -3.25 6.39
CA ARG A 85 8.73 -4.58 6.76
C ARG A 85 8.24 -4.60 8.20
N ASP A 86 9.07 -4.13 9.14
CA ASP A 86 8.79 -4.20 10.57
C ASP A 86 7.58 -3.31 10.93
N THR A 87 7.42 -2.16 10.26
CA THR A 87 6.21 -1.33 10.40
C THR A 87 4.96 -2.12 10.03
N VAL A 88 4.96 -2.81 8.89
CA VAL A 88 3.76 -3.58 8.50
C VAL A 88 3.53 -4.74 9.46
N LEU A 89 4.54 -5.56 9.73
CA LEU A 89 4.38 -6.77 10.55
C LEU A 89 3.97 -6.47 11.99
N GLU A 90 4.61 -5.48 12.63
CA GLU A 90 4.48 -5.26 14.05
C GLU A 90 3.41 -4.22 14.40
N ARG A 91 3.13 -3.27 13.49
CA ARG A 91 2.27 -2.13 13.77
C ARG A 91 0.95 -2.14 13.01
N GLN A 92 0.95 -2.62 11.77
CA GLN A 92 -0.24 -2.55 10.91
C GLN A 92 -1.04 -3.85 10.85
N LEU A 93 -0.38 -5.01 10.66
CA LEU A 93 -1.10 -6.29 10.57
C LEU A 93 -2.02 -6.59 11.75
N PRO A 94 -1.67 -6.29 13.01
CA PRO A 94 -2.59 -6.52 14.12
C PRO A 94 -3.95 -5.85 13.94
N SER A 95 -3.98 -4.65 13.34
CA SER A 95 -5.23 -3.92 13.10
C SER A 95 -6.10 -4.57 12.02
N PHE A 96 -5.50 -5.22 11.01
CA PHE A 96 -6.25 -5.97 9.99
C PHE A 96 -6.87 -7.24 10.57
N LEU A 97 -6.16 -7.95 11.44
CA LEU A 97 -6.68 -9.11 12.16
C LEU A 97 -7.84 -8.70 13.08
N GLU A 98 -7.64 -7.67 13.90
CA GLU A 98 -8.66 -7.14 14.80
C GLU A 98 -9.93 -6.70 14.03
N ARG A 99 -9.76 -6.12 12.82
CA ARG A 99 -10.88 -5.75 11.96
C ARG A 99 -11.73 -6.96 11.56
N ILE A 100 -11.09 -8.11 11.24
CA ILE A 100 -11.80 -9.37 10.95
C ILE A 100 -12.52 -9.87 12.18
N GLU A 101 -11.84 -9.96 13.32
CA GLU A 101 -12.40 -10.44 14.58
C GLU A 101 -13.62 -9.64 15.03
N LYS A 102 -13.54 -8.31 14.89
CA LYS A 102 -14.65 -7.40 15.21
C LYS A 102 -15.70 -7.27 14.10
N LYS A 103 -15.50 -7.91 12.95
CA LYS A 103 -16.37 -7.85 11.77
C LYS A 103 -16.64 -6.42 11.26
N LEU A 104 -15.60 -5.56 11.32
CA LEU A 104 -15.71 -4.16 10.92
C LEU A 104 -15.52 -4.02 9.40
N GLY A 105 -16.61 -3.78 8.65
CA GLY A 105 -16.56 -3.58 7.20
C GLY A 105 -15.88 -4.72 6.45
N VAL A 106 -16.26 -5.97 6.76
CA VAL A 106 -15.67 -7.18 6.15
C VAL A 106 -16.62 -7.89 5.19
N ASN A 107 -17.66 -7.21 4.72
CA ASN A 107 -18.69 -7.78 3.85
C ASN A 107 -18.99 -6.93 2.60
N HIS A 108 -17.97 -6.29 2.05
CA HIS A 108 -18.08 -5.46 0.86
C HIS A 108 -17.05 -5.89 -0.22
N HIS A 109 -17.20 -5.37 -1.43
CA HIS A 109 -16.39 -5.76 -2.59
C HIS A 109 -14.91 -5.31 -2.51
N ASP A 110 -14.58 -4.36 -1.64
CA ASP A 110 -13.21 -3.83 -1.51
C ASP A 110 -12.30 -4.66 -0.61
N MET A 111 -12.75 -5.82 -0.11
CA MET A 111 -11.95 -6.71 0.74
C MET A 111 -10.58 -7.04 0.13
N GLY A 112 -10.52 -7.19 -1.19
CA GLY A 112 -9.27 -7.43 -1.91
C GLY A 112 -8.26 -6.29 -1.73
N PHE A 113 -8.71 -5.04 -1.70
CA PHE A 113 -7.85 -3.87 -1.50
C PHE A 113 -7.30 -3.75 -0.07
N LEU A 114 -8.02 -4.31 0.89
CA LEU A 114 -7.59 -4.35 2.27
C LEU A 114 -6.53 -5.44 2.49
N TYR A 115 -6.84 -6.68 2.13
CA TYR A 115 -6.10 -7.84 2.60
C TYR A 115 -5.04 -8.35 1.62
N VAL A 116 -5.19 -8.16 0.31
CA VAL A 116 -4.18 -8.60 -0.66
C VAL A 116 -2.87 -7.81 -0.51
N PRO A 117 -2.87 -6.47 -0.55
CA PRO A 117 -1.63 -5.72 -0.44
C PRO A 117 -1.08 -5.64 0.99
N SER A 118 -1.85 -5.96 2.02
CA SER A 118 -1.39 -5.97 3.41
C SER A 118 -0.99 -7.38 3.88
N CYS A 119 -1.99 -8.25 4.09
CA CYS A 119 -1.82 -9.55 4.74
C CYS A 119 -1.23 -10.60 3.78
N VAL A 120 -1.81 -10.77 2.58
CA VAL A 120 -1.31 -11.76 1.61
C VAL A 120 0.12 -11.43 1.20
N ALA A 121 0.43 -10.16 0.97
CA ALA A 121 1.80 -9.72 0.67
C ALA A 121 2.76 -10.02 1.83
N ALA A 122 2.34 -9.79 3.09
CA ALA A 122 3.14 -10.14 4.27
C ALA A 122 3.48 -11.64 4.31
N TYR A 123 2.47 -12.50 4.10
CA TYR A 123 2.68 -13.94 4.06
C TYR A 123 3.64 -14.35 2.92
N GLN A 124 3.42 -13.83 1.72
CA GLN A 124 4.25 -14.17 0.55
C GLN A 124 5.70 -13.72 0.69
N LEU A 125 5.95 -12.53 1.22
CA LEU A 125 7.29 -11.94 1.31
C LEU A 125 8.07 -12.41 2.54
N THR A 126 7.40 -12.80 3.62
CA THR A 126 8.07 -13.06 4.90
C THR A 126 7.71 -14.40 5.55
N GLY A 127 6.69 -15.09 5.05
CA GLY A 127 6.13 -16.29 5.71
C GLY A 127 5.35 -15.97 6.98
N SER A 128 4.92 -14.71 7.20
CA SER A 128 4.18 -14.31 8.40
C SER A 128 2.87 -15.08 8.54
N GLU A 129 2.72 -15.88 9.58
CA GLU A 129 1.47 -16.60 9.86
C GLU A 129 0.31 -15.66 10.21
N THR A 130 0.61 -14.47 10.75
CA THR A 130 -0.40 -13.42 10.99
C THR A 130 -0.98 -12.87 9.68
N GLY A 131 -0.21 -12.92 8.59
CA GLY A 131 -0.65 -12.49 7.26
C GLY A 131 -1.44 -13.55 6.49
N LYS A 132 -1.47 -14.78 6.98
CA LYS A 132 -2.13 -15.90 6.34
C LYS A 132 -3.63 -15.93 6.62
#